data_a6cc577ff64a722d2ea6a56a3c9b73cb
#
_entry.id   a6cc577ff64a722d2ea6a56a3c9b73cb
#
_cell.length_a   1.000
_cell.length_b   1.000
_cell.length_c   1.000
_cell.angle_alpha   90.00
_cell.angle_beta   90.00
_cell.angle_gamma   90.00
#
_symmetry.space_group_name_H-M   'P 1'
#
loop_
_entity.id
_entity.type
_entity.pdbx_description
1 polymer ?
#
loop_
_entity_poly.entity_id
_entity_poly.type
_entity_poly.pdbx_seq_one_letter_code
_entity_poly.pdbx_strand_id
1 'polypeptide(L)'
;MRTHRLSLLGAVVVVVAAVSGGCGGYGGGSKKASSTTTPASSGGTVVKTVTVHETEYKLTPNSISLPKAGTYVFKGVNDGTTAHALAVEGNGVDMDGAEISPGGSGTLKVTLPKNGSYEIYCPVDGHKGLGMKGTVTVGGAGAAGGTSTENMNTGTTGTSGTTTYSTGY
;
A
#
# COMPACT_ATOMS: atom_id res chain seq x y z
N MET A 1 -26.63 -7.40 43.48
CA MET A 1 -26.14 -6.72 44.69
C MET A 1 -24.66 -6.36 44.55
N ARG A 2 -24.32 -5.14 44.83
CA ARG A 2 -23.04 -4.40 44.90
C ARG A 2 -22.90 -3.39 43.77
N THR A 3 -23.33 -2.22 44.00
CA THR A 3 -22.93 -1.03 44.74
C THR A 3 -21.92 -0.16 44.03
N HIS A 4 -22.45 0.97 43.67
CA HIS A 4 -21.89 2.29 43.37
C HIS A 4 -20.47 2.57 43.90
N ARG A 5 -19.68 3.27 43.09
CA ARG A 5 -18.87 4.36 43.65
C ARG A 5 -18.87 5.56 42.68
N LEU A 6 -19.53 6.54 43.18
CA LEU A 6 -19.51 7.94 42.77
C LEU A 6 -18.26 8.59 43.39
N SER A 7 -17.48 9.33 42.64
CA SER A 7 -16.48 10.28 43.17
C SER A 7 -16.20 11.30 42.05
N LEU A 8 -16.51 12.41 42.25
CA LEU A 8 -16.21 13.66 42.93
C LEU A 8 -15.55 14.66 41.96
N LEU A 9 -16.25 15.80 41.91
CA LEU A 9 -15.85 17.06 41.28
C LEU A 9 -14.46 17.50 41.72
N GLY A 10 -13.64 17.95 40.77
CA GLY A 10 -12.47 18.77 40.98
C GLY A 10 -12.62 20.07 40.23
N ALA A 11 -13.02 21.13 40.91
CA ALA A 11 -13.01 22.48 40.40
C ALA A 11 -11.55 22.95 40.27
N VAL A 12 -11.15 23.44 39.12
CA VAL A 12 -9.89 24.16 38.94
C VAL A 12 -10.15 25.60 38.56
N VAL A 13 -9.65 26.44 39.41
CA VAL A 13 -9.68 27.88 39.44
C VAL A 13 -9.01 28.48 38.21
N VAL A 14 -9.73 29.39 37.58
CA VAL A 14 -9.20 30.30 36.54
C VAL A 14 -8.42 31.42 37.21
N VAL A 15 -7.15 31.53 36.93
CA VAL A 15 -6.36 32.74 37.23
C VAL A 15 -6.21 33.52 35.93
N VAL A 16 -6.93 34.64 35.86
CA VAL A 16 -6.76 35.66 34.85
C VAL A 16 -5.65 36.61 35.30
N ALA A 17 -4.54 36.62 34.57
CA ALA A 17 -3.55 37.68 34.69
C ALA A 17 -3.63 38.52 33.44
N ALA A 18 -4.21 39.70 33.57
CA ALA A 18 -4.15 40.77 32.58
C ALA A 18 -2.80 41.48 32.71
N VAL A 19 -2.05 41.56 31.62
CA VAL A 19 -0.97 42.51 31.44
C VAL A 19 -1.21 43.27 30.14
N SER A 20 -1.54 44.52 30.30
CA SER A 20 -1.65 45.56 29.28
C SER A 20 -0.25 46.09 28.91
N GLY A 21 -0.02 46.35 27.64
CA GLY A 21 1.03 47.29 27.25
C GLY A 21 1.78 46.96 25.96
N GLY A 22 1.66 47.85 24.95
CA GLY A 22 2.69 47.99 23.96
C GLY A 22 2.24 48.01 22.50
N CYS A 23 1.97 49.21 22.00
CA CYS A 23 1.86 49.55 20.58
C CYS A 23 3.16 49.26 19.81
N GLY A 24 3.00 48.89 18.53
CA GLY A 24 3.99 49.24 17.51
C GLY A 24 4.37 48.10 16.58
N GLY A 25 4.13 48.30 15.28
CA GLY A 25 4.90 47.59 14.25
C GLY A 25 4.08 46.87 13.18
N TYR A 26 3.91 47.57 12.11
CA TYR A 26 3.56 47.08 10.77
C TYR A 26 4.44 45.92 10.34
N GLY A 27 3.86 44.94 9.62
CA GLY A 27 4.69 44.19 8.69
C GLY A 27 4.41 42.70 8.62
N GLY A 28 3.90 42.25 7.50
CA GLY A 28 4.25 40.96 6.96
C GLY A 28 3.39 39.77 7.40
N GLY A 29 2.37 39.46 6.62
CA GLY A 29 1.68 38.20 6.66
C GLY A 29 2.62 37.03 6.38
N SER A 30 3.15 36.43 7.42
CA SER A 30 3.79 35.13 7.31
C SER A 30 2.71 34.06 7.25
N LYS A 31 2.45 33.57 6.05
CA LYS A 31 1.75 32.32 5.85
C LYS A 31 2.55 31.24 6.56
N LYS A 32 2.00 30.72 7.64
CA LYS A 32 2.54 29.57 8.35
C LYS A 32 2.54 28.40 7.37
N ALA A 33 3.67 28.16 6.75
CA ALA A 33 3.90 26.96 5.99
C ALA A 33 3.77 25.78 6.95
N SER A 34 2.72 24.99 6.76
CA SER A 34 2.60 23.69 7.39
C SER A 34 3.76 22.86 6.87
N SER A 35 4.78 22.69 7.68
CA SER A 35 5.88 21.78 7.38
C SER A 35 5.34 20.36 7.45
N THR A 36 4.92 19.86 6.30
CA THR A 36 4.70 18.44 6.10
C THR A 36 6.07 17.77 6.28
N THR A 37 6.29 17.15 7.42
CA THR A 37 7.47 16.34 7.66
C THR A 37 7.37 15.12 6.75
N THR A 38 7.98 15.21 5.58
CA THR A 38 8.20 14.04 4.71
C THR A 38 9.14 13.11 5.47
N PRO A 39 8.78 11.85 5.73
CA PRO A 39 9.71 10.90 6.31
C PRO A 39 10.90 10.77 5.39
N ALA A 40 12.11 10.86 5.96
CA ALA A 40 13.37 10.82 5.25
C ALA A 40 13.47 9.54 4.41
N SER A 41 13.36 9.70 3.13
CA SER A 41 13.56 8.66 2.13
C SER A 41 15.05 8.28 2.12
N SER A 42 15.39 7.08 2.58
CA SER A 42 16.69 6.48 2.33
C SER A 42 16.94 6.42 0.83
N GLY A 43 18.04 7.07 0.40
CA GLY A 43 18.30 7.47 -0.98
C GLY A 43 18.67 6.36 -1.97
N GLY A 44 17.85 5.33 -2.12
CA GLY A 44 17.99 4.36 -3.22
C GLY A 44 17.33 4.87 -4.51
N THR A 45 17.94 4.59 -5.66
CA THR A 45 17.33 4.84 -6.97
C THR A 45 16.02 4.06 -7.07
N VAL A 46 14.93 4.76 -7.41
CA VAL A 46 13.61 4.13 -7.61
C VAL A 46 13.64 3.29 -8.87
N VAL A 47 13.34 2.00 -8.72
CA VAL A 47 13.29 1.04 -9.86
C VAL A 47 12.03 1.27 -10.68
N LYS A 48 10.88 1.44 -10.02
CA LYS A 48 9.57 1.62 -10.67
C LYS A 48 8.58 2.25 -9.71
N THR A 49 7.61 2.98 -10.27
CA THR A 49 6.39 3.38 -9.59
C THR A 49 5.25 2.43 -9.98
N VAL A 50 4.48 1.98 -8.98
CA VAL A 50 3.30 1.13 -9.16
C VAL A 50 2.09 1.89 -8.63
N THR A 51 1.07 2.08 -9.46
CA THR A 51 -0.19 2.68 -9.02
C THR A 51 -1.12 1.59 -8.50
N VAL A 52 -1.75 1.86 -7.36
CA VAL A 52 -2.73 1.01 -6.70
C VAL A 52 -3.98 1.84 -6.44
N HIS A 53 -5.10 1.42 -6.98
CA HIS A 53 -6.41 2.03 -6.74
C HIS A 53 -7.04 1.40 -5.49
N GLU A 54 -7.59 2.23 -4.64
CA GLU A 54 -8.12 1.90 -3.32
C GLU A 54 -9.61 2.21 -3.29
N THR A 55 -10.43 1.20 -3.04
CA THR A 55 -11.87 1.32 -2.80
C THR A 55 -12.23 0.49 -1.56
N GLU A 56 -13.46 0.60 -1.05
CA GLU A 56 -13.96 -0.17 0.09
C GLU A 56 -14.18 -1.65 -0.29
N TYR A 57 -13.49 -2.53 0.17
CA TYR A 57 -12.26 -2.82 0.88
C TYR A 57 -11.33 -3.59 -0.04
N LYS A 58 -10.88 -2.94 -1.08
CA LYS A 58 -10.19 -3.57 -2.20
C LYS A 58 -8.99 -2.75 -2.68
N LEU A 59 -7.91 -3.43 -3.01
CA LEU A 59 -6.76 -2.90 -3.75
C LEU A 59 -6.80 -3.41 -5.20
N THR A 60 -6.51 -2.52 -6.15
CA THR A 60 -6.44 -2.88 -7.57
C THR A 60 -5.19 -2.27 -8.21
N PRO A 61 -4.22 -3.09 -8.68
CA PRO A 61 -4.16 -4.55 -8.55
C PRO A 61 -3.89 -5.01 -7.11
N ASN A 62 -4.37 -6.18 -6.73
CA ASN A 62 -4.06 -6.82 -5.45
C ASN A 62 -2.95 -7.90 -5.56
N SER A 63 -2.45 -8.13 -6.76
CA SER A 63 -1.29 -8.97 -7.04
C SER A 63 -0.32 -8.18 -7.93
N ILE A 64 0.88 -7.94 -7.41
CA ILE A 64 1.89 -7.09 -8.03
C ILE A 64 3.17 -7.90 -8.18
N SER A 65 3.72 -7.93 -9.39
CA SER A 65 4.98 -8.60 -9.68
C SER A 65 6.07 -7.57 -9.97
N LEU A 66 7.19 -7.68 -9.27
CA LEU A 66 8.34 -6.80 -9.39
C LEU A 66 9.57 -7.61 -9.82
N PRO A 67 10.40 -7.08 -10.74
CA PRO A 67 11.47 -7.88 -11.37
C PRO A 67 12.62 -8.25 -10.45
N LYS A 68 12.91 -7.43 -9.44
CA LYS A 68 14.09 -7.62 -8.56
C LYS A 68 13.93 -6.87 -7.24
N ALA A 69 14.75 -7.21 -6.25
CA ALA A 69 14.93 -6.40 -5.06
C ALA A 69 15.37 -4.97 -5.41
N GLY A 70 14.92 -3.97 -4.62
CA GLY A 70 15.19 -2.56 -4.88
C GLY A 70 14.20 -1.61 -4.23
N THR A 71 14.33 -0.34 -4.53
CA THR A 71 13.43 0.71 -4.03
C THR A 71 12.30 0.97 -5.03
N TYR A 72 11.07 0.95 -4.54
CA TYR A 72 9.85 1.15 -5.31
C TYR A 72 9.03 2.29 -4.71
N VAL A 73 8.20 2.90 -5.54
CA VAL A 73 7.17 3.83 -5.10
C VAL A 73 5.81 3.21 -5.40
N PHE A 74 5.00 3.02 -4.37
CA PHE A 74 3.60 2.68 -4.51
C PHE A 74 2.79 3.98 -4.44
N LYS A 75 2.06 4.29 -5.51
CA LYS A 75 1.14 5.43 -5.56
C LYS A 75 -0.27 4.92 -5.29
N GLY A 76 -0.82 5.23 -4.12
CA GLY A 76 -2.22 5.03 -3.80
C GLY A 76 -3.08 6.10 -4.47
N VAL A 77 -4.20 5.69 -5.03
CA VAL A 77 -5.26 6.54 -5.54
C VAL A 77 -6.55 6.11 -4.86
N ASN A 78 -7.10 6.97 -4.02
CA ASN A 78 -8.31 6.66 -3.29
C ASN A 78 -9.54 7.00 -4.14
N ASP A 79 -10.09 5.98 -4.79
CA ASP A 79 -11.32 6.05 -5.57
C ASP A 79 -12.57 5.72 -4.71
N GLY A 80 -12.38 5.49 -3.41
CA GLY A 80 -13.43 5.19 -2.45
C GLY A 80 -14.03 6.44 -1.79
N THR A 81 -14.86 6.20 -0.78
CA THR A 81 -15.60 7.23 -0.04
C THR A 81 -15.10 7.42 1.39
N THR A 82 -14.23 6.53 1.87
CA THR A 82 -13.56 6.61 3.16
C THR A 82 -12.06 6.86 3.00
N ALA A 83 -11.37 7.22 4.08
CA ALA A 83 -9.92 7.34 4.06
C ALA A 83 -9.26 5.95 3.90
N HIS A 84 -8.20 5.89 3.11
CA HIS A 84 -7.39 4.70 2.89
C HIS A 84 -5.91 5.04 3.04
N ALA A 85 -5.06 4.03 3.08
CA ALA A 85 -3.61 4.18 3.04
C ALA A 85 -2.97 2.90 2.50
N LEU A 86 -1.72 2.97 2.07
CA LEU A 86 -0.95 1.80 1.68
C LEU A 86 0.10 1.47 2.73
N ALA A 87 0.19 0.20 3.09
CA ALA A 87 1.26 -0.36 3.90
C ALA A 87 1.88 -1.56 3.18
N VAL A 88 3.16 -1.83 3.44
CA VAL A 88 3.89 -2.99 2.92
C VAL A 88 4.66 -3.65 4.05
N GLU A 89 4.43 -4.95 4.25
CA GLU A 89 5.11 -5.73 5.26
C GLU A 89 5.68 -7.06 4.71
N GLY A 90 6.71 -7.57 5.37
CA GLY A 90 7.32 -8.86 5.07
C GLY A 90 8.82 -8.79 4.84
N ASN A 91 9.52 -9.90 5.03
CA ASN A 91 10.98 -10.03 4.84
C ASN A 91 11.82 -8.96 5.58
N GLY A 92 11.33 -8.47 6.72
CA GLY A 92 11.97 -7.42 7.52
C GLY A 92 11.63 -6.00 7.08
N VAL A 93 10.66 -5.83 6.22
CA VAL A 93 10.03 -4.56 5.87
C VAL A 93 8.73 -4.41 6.65
N ASP A 94 8.48 -3.21 7.17
CA ASP A 94 7.25 -2.80 7.84
C ASP A 94 7.14 -1.28 7.63
N MET A 95 6.37 -0.89 6.63
CA MET A 95 6.29 0.51 6.16
C MET A 95 4.84 0.91 5.90
N ASP A 96 4.39 1.94 6.60
CA ASP A 96 3.09 2.54 6.43
C ASP A 96 3.19 3.87 5.68
N GLY A 97 2.25 4.11 4.79
CA GLY A 97 2.02 5.39 4.12
C GLY A 97 1.09 6.30 4.91
N ALA A 98 1.06 7.57 4.51
CA ALA A 98 0.07 8.50 5.06
C ALA A 98 -1.34 8.17 4.57
N GLU A 99 -2.34 8.54 5.37
CA GLU A 99 -3.74 8.47 4.95
C GLU A 99 -4.02 9.32 3.70
N ILE A 100 -4.85 8.78 2.83
CA ILE A 100 -5.30 9.38 1.58
C ILE A 100 -6.81 9.62 1.69
N SER A 101 -7.21 10.87 1.70
CA SER A 101 -8.63 11.23 1.70
C SER A 101 -9.34 10.78 0.42
N PRO A 102 -10.67 10.59 0.42
CA PRO A 102 -11.46 10.29 -0.77
C PRO A 102 -11.14 11.21 -1.95
N GLY A 103 -10.93 10.64 -3.14
CA GLY A 103 -10.53 11.34 -4.35
C GLY A 103 -9.08 11.82 -4.38
N GLY A 104 -8.31 11.59 -3.31
CA GLY A 104 -6.91 11.96 -3.19
C GLY A 104 -5.93 10.92 -3.73
N SER A 105 -4.64 11.25 -3.65
CA SER A 105 -3.56 10.29 -3.91
C SER A 105 -2.38 10.53 -2.98
N GLY A 106 -1.66 9.46 -2.67
CA GLY A 106 -0.46 9.48 -1.84
C GLY A 106 0.63 8.59 -2.41
N THR A 107 1.83 8.67 -1.86
CA THR A 107 2.95 7.83 -2.27
C THR A 107 3.63 7.20 -1.07
N LEU A 108 3.94 5.91 -1.18
CA LEU A 108 4.72 5.16 -0.22
C LEU A 108 6.00 4.67 -0.92
N LYS A 109 7.16 5.20 -0.51
CA LYS A 109 8.46 4.76 -1.00
C LYS A 109 9.00 3.66 -0.10
N VAL A 110 9.23 2.47 -0.66
CA VAL A 110 9.66 1.28 0.07
C VAL A 110 10.90 0.68 -0.58
N THR A 111 11.87 0.30 0.23
CA THR A 111 12.98 -0.55 -0.21
C THR A 111 12.64 -2.00 0.13
N LEU A 112 12.57 -2.85 -0.88
CA LEU A 112 12.33 -4.28 -0.79
C LEU A 112 13.70 -5.00 -0.95
N PRO A 113 14.36 -5.39 0.17
CA PRO A 113 15.77 -5.78 0.12
C PRO A 113 16.00 -7.20 -0.41
N LYS A 114 14.96 -8.01 -0.48
CA LYS A 114 15.05 -9.43 -0.84
C LYS A 114 14.00 -9.80 -1.89
N ASN A 115 14.33 -10.79 -2.70
CA ASN A 115 13.34 -11.49 -3.52
C ASN A 115 12.39 -12.27 -2.59
N GLY A 116 11.16 -12.45 -3.00
CA GLY A 116 10.14 -13.16 -2.22
C GLY A 116 8.80 -12.43 -2.20
N SER A 117 7.94 -12.83 -1.27
CA SER A 117 6.58 -12.32 -1.13
C SER A 117 6.49 -11.31 0.01
N TYR A 118 5.81 -10.22 -0.24
CA TYR A 118 5.44 -9.18 0.73
C TYR A 118 3.93 -9.02 0.70
N GLU A 119 3.33 -8.61 1.81
CA GLU A 119 1.94 -8.19 1.84
C GLU A 119 1.84 -6.69 1.59
N ILE A 120 0.87 -6.26 0.79
CA ILE A 120 0.43 -4.87 0.66
C ILE A 120 -0.99 -4.78 1.18
N TYR A 121 -1.30 -3.78 2.01
CA TYR A 121 -2.62 -3.68 2.63
C TYR A 121 -2.97 -2.24 3.01
N CYS A 122 -4.23 -2.02 3.40
CA CYS A 122 -4.65 -0.78 4.03
C CYS A 122 -4.55 -0.90 5.55
N PRO A 123 -3.74 -0.06 6.22
CA PRO A 123 -3.58 -0.08 7.68
C PRO A 123 -4.71 0.64 8.44
N VAL A 124 -5.62 1.33 7.75
CA VAL A 124 -6.77 1.97 8.39
C VAL A 124 -7.61 0.92 9.11
N ASP A 125 -8.10 1.27 10.30
CA ASP A 125 -8.74 0.36 11.25
C ASP A 125 -9.78 -0.59 10.63
N GLY A 126 -9.49 -1.90 10.73
CA GLY A 126 -10.36 -2.97 10.26
C GLY A 126 -10.32 -3.26 8.77
N HIS A 127 -9.79 -2.38 7.91
CA HIS A 127 -9.83 -2.51 6.45
C HIS A 127 -9.09 -3.76 5.94
N LYS A 128 -7.92 -4.06 6.50
CA LYS A 128 -7.16 -5.30 6.20
C LYS A 128 -8.01 -6.55 6.48
N GLY A 129 -8.74 -6.56 7.61
CA GLY A 129 -9.63 -7.65 8.01
C GLY A 129 -10.83 -7.83 7.08
N LEU A 130 -11.28 -6.76 6.44
CA LEU A 130 -12.36 -6.76 5.45
C LEU A 130 -11.88 -7.16 4.04
N GLY A 131 -10.60 -7.47 3.88
CA GLY A 131 -10.05 -7.95 2.61
C GLY A 131 -9.23 -6.94 1.83
N MET A 132 -8.98 -5.73 2.37
CA MET A 132 -8.20 -4.69 1.72
C MET A 132 -6.70 -4.98 1.81
N LYS A 133 -6.28 -6.04 1.11
CA LYS A 133 -4.91 -6.55 1.09
C LYS A 133 -4.58 -7.23 -0.23
N GLY A 134 -3.30 -7.42 -0.47
CA GLY A 134 -2.77 -8.05 -1.67
C GLY A 134 -1.35 -8.58 -1.46
N THR A 135 -0.75 -9.03 -2.54
CA THR A 135 0.60 -9.59 -2.52
C THR A 135 1.51 -8.86 -3.50
N VAL A 136 2.72 -8.55 -3.06
CA VAL A 136 3.82 -8.07 -3.89
C VAL A 136 4.87 -9.17 -3.97
N THR A 137 5.09 -9.72 -5.17
CA THR A 137 6.13 -10.73 -5.43
C THR A 137 7.34 -10.07 -6.07
N VAL A 138 8.50 -10.21 -5.47
CA VAL A 138 9.76 -9.64 -5.93
C VAL A 138 10.66 -10.76 -6.46
N GLY A 139 11.24 -10.56 -7.66
CA GLY A 139 12.15 -11.53 -8.29
C GLY A 139 11.46 -12.73 -8.92
N GLY A 140 10.14 -12.71 -9.04
CA GLY A 140 9.40 -13.68 -9.84
C GLY A 140 9.69 -13.43 -11.33
N ALA A 141 10.03 -14.48 -12.06
CA ALA A 141 10.17 -14.38 -13.50
C ALA A 141 8.84 -13.93 -14.11
N GLY A 142 8.81 -12.67 -14.59
CA GLY A 142 7.86 -12.13 -15.54
C GLY A 142 6.36 -12.35 -15.31
N ALA A 143 5.71 -11.31 -14.76
CA ALA A 143 4.40 -10.97 -15.31
C ALA A 143 4.56 -9.69 -16.14
N ALA A 144 5.19 -9.81 -17.26
CA ALA A 144 4.90 -8.97 -18.42
C ALA A 144 3.50 -9.35 -18.89
N GLY A 145 2.67 -8.35 -19.16
CA GLY A 145 1.30 -8.38 -19.55
C GLY A 145 0.81 -9.65 -20.26
N GLY A 146 -0.40 -10.06 -19.92
CA GLY A 146 -1.07 -11.22 -20.50
C GLY A 146 -1.01 -11.23 -22.03
N THR A 147 -0.23 -12.15 -22.54
CA THR A 147 -0.40 -12.76 -23.84
C THR A 147 -0.49 -14.25 -23.52
N SER A 148 -1.67 -14.77 -23.69
CA SER A 148 -1.90 -16.21 -23.69
C SER A 148 -1.08 -16.78 -24.84
N THR A 149 0.09 -17.33 -24.52
CA THR A 149 0.81 -18.19 -25.44
C THR A 149 0.26 -19.58 -25.20
N GLU A 150 -0.59 -20.02 -26.09
CA GLU A 150 -0.94 -21.43 -26.23
C GLU A 150 0.36 -22.22 -26.29
N ASN A 151 0.43 -23.19 -25.40
CA ASN A 151 1.49 -24.18 -25.36
C ASN A 151 1.39 -25.07 -26.62
N MET A 152 2.06 -24.70 -27.68
CA MET A 152 2.32 -25.63 -28.79
C MET A 152 3.29 -26.68 -28.29
N ASN A 153 2.73 -27.81 -27.87
CA ASN A 153 3.43 -29.06 -27.68
C ASN A 153 4.00 -29.52 -29.02
N THR A 154 5.25 -29.20 -29.32
CA THR A 154 6.00 -29.84 -30.39
C THR A 154 6.32 -31.26 -29.98
N GLY A 155 5.43 -32.16 -30.34
CA GLY A 155 5.62 -33.59 -30.22
C GLY A 155 6.80 -34.02 -31.09
N THR A 156 7.79 -34.58 -30.46
CA THR A 156 8.92 -35.32 -31.02
C THR A 156 8.44 -36.52 -31.84
N THR A 157 8.95 -36.59 -33.05
CA THR A 157 8.88 -37.72 -33.99
C THR A 157 9.29 -39.01 -33.34
N GLY A 158 8.46 -40.03 -33.46
CA GLY A 158 8.74 -41.44 -33.13
C GLY A 158 8.00 -42.37 -34.08
N THR A 159 8.66 -42.79 -35.13
CA THR A 159 8.76 -44.05 -35.83
C THR A 159 7.57 -45.02 -35.83
N SER A 160 7.11 -45.30 -37.02
CA SER A 160 6.60 -46.59 -37.61
C SER A 160 6.04 -47.69 -36.74
N GLY A 161 4.85 -48.03 -37.01
CA GLY A 161 4.20 -49.28 -36.63
C GLY A 161 3.02 -49.56 -37.49
N THR A 162 3.27 -50.15 -38.65
CA THR A 162 2.25 -50.78 -39.54
C THR A 162 1.58 -51.92 -38.83
N THR A 163 0.28 -51.87 -38.65
CA THR A 163 -0.53 -53.06 -38.41
C THR A 163 -1.81 -52.94 -39.22
N THR A 164 -1.84 -53.72 -40.29
CA THR A 164 -2.99 -54.07 -41.09
C THR A 164 -3.98 -54.86 -40.28
N TYR A 165 -5.22 -54.41 -40.22
CA TYR A 165 -6.36 -55.27 -39.86
C TYR A 165 -7.24 -55.46 -41.09
N SER A 166 -7.24 -56.74 -41.53
CA SER A 166 -8.13 -57.30 -42.52
C SER A 166 -9.54 -57.42 -41.95
N THR A 167 -10.49 -56.86 -42.67
CA THR A 167 -11.92 -57.11 -42.50
C THR A 167 -12.27 -58.49 -43.06
N GLY A 168 -12.97 -59.27 -42.31
CA GLY A 168 -13.67 -60.45 -42.77
C GLY A 168 -15.06 -60.50 -42.13
N TYR A 169 -16.03 -60.45 -43.04
CA TYR A 169 -17.46 -60.72 -42.91
C TYR A 169 -18.32 -59.82 -42.05
#